data_94550c6720cdd456285dbacd7250b9b1
#
_entry.id   94550c6720cdd456285dbacd7250b9b1
#
_cell.length_a   1.000
_cell.length_b   1.000
_cell.length_c   1.000
_cell.angle_alpha   90.00
_cell.angle_beta   90.00
_cell.angle_gamma   90.00
#
_symmetry.space_group_name_H-M   'P 1'
#
loop_
_entity.id
_entity.type
_entity.pdbx_description
1 polymer ?
#
loop_
_entity_poly.entity_id
_entity_poly.type
_entity_poly.pdbx_seq_one_letter_code
_entity_poly.pdbx_strand_id
1 'polypeptide(L)'
;MRITKGLLVILLGTSLLAYPQGNMFDMVRYNGGTVSTKVSPKDWDNKLTITPDLITLALKDGQKADIPPKSVTALSYGQEAHRRVGTMIALAVLVAPVALFGLLHKTRLHFIGIQYKTDDGKSGGLLLQGDKDNYRAILVALQGVTGVPVSVAEKEREFVPVGVTTSVAKEPAETQIGEEKPPASTAQETATGTVNVTSNPDGADVYADGQFVGNSPAVLKLKPGKHTVTVKLSGHPDWSREITVEAGSEVRLAATLE
;
A
#
# COMPACT_ATOMS: atom_id res chain seq x y z
N MET A 1 -45.96 -71.05 0.57
CA MET A 1 -45.68 -69.87 -0.26
C MET A 1 -45.14 -68.76 0.67
N ARG A 2 -43.81 -68.58 0.71
CA ARG A 2 -43.13 -67.62 1.60
C ARG A 2 -42.78 -66.39 0.81
N ILE A 3 -43.35 -65.24 1.16
CA ILE A 3 -43.09 -63.96 0.54
C ILE A 3 -41.97 -63.31 1.35
N THR A 4 -40.76 -63.27 0.79
CA THR A 4 -39.63 -62.55 1.32
C THR A 4 -39.77 -61.06 1.04
N LYS A 5 -39.97 -60.26 2.11
CA LYS A 5 -39.98 -58.80 2.02
C LYS A 5 -38.51 -58.29 1.85
N GLY A 6 -38.16 -57.84 0.65
CA GLY A 6 -36.91 -57.16 0.43
C GLY A 6 -36.96 -55.76 1.00
N LEU A 7 -36.03 -55.49 1.96
CA LEU A 7 -35.80 -54.15 2.53
C LEU A 7 -34.97 -53.32 1.56
N LEU A 8 -35.57 -52.35 0.89
CA LEU A 8 -34.86 -51.38 0.06
C LEU A 8 -34.27 -50.31 0.98
N VAL A 9 -32.95 -50.38 1.22
CA VAL A 9 -32.22 -49.35 1.93
C VAL A 9 -31.84 -48.26 0.92
N ILE A 10 -32.55 -47.13 0.94
CA ILE A 10 -32.19 -45.93 0.18
C ILE A 10 -31.14 -45.18 0.97
N LEU A 11 -29.87 -45.31 0.55
CA LEU A 11 -28.75 -44.49 1.06
C LEU A 11 -28.91 -43.08 0.45
N LEU A 12 -29.52 -42.14 1.22
CA LEU A 12 -29.46 -40.72 0.90
C LEU A 12 -28.02 -40.25 1.15
N GLY A 13 -27.21 -40.20 0.10
CA GLY A 13 -25.95 -39.51 0.09
C GLY A 13 -26.17 -38.03 0.26
N THR A 14 -26.09 -37.49 1.47
CA THR A 14 -25.97 -36.06 1.69
C THR A 14 -24.58 -35.65 1.24
N SER A 15 -24.48 -35.16 0.01
CA SER A 15 -23.31 -34.40 -0.42
C SER A 15 -23.19 -33.18 0.47
N LEU A 16 -22.34 -33.24 1.49
CA LEU A 16 -21.87 -32.07 2.20
C LEU A 16 -21.16 -31.18 1.16
N LEU A 17 -21.87 -30.19 0.66
CA LEU A 17 -21.26 -29.06 -0.04
C LEU A 17 -20.37 -28.38 1.01
N ALA A 18 -19.09 -28.72 1.01
CA ALA A 18 -18.09 -28.01 1.76
C ALA A 18 -17.99 -26.58 1.15
N TYR A 19 -18.76 -25.67 1.72
CA TYR A 19 -18.57 -24.25 1.40
C TYR A 19 -17.13 -23.90 1.83
N PRO A 20 -16.35 -23.26 0.95
CA PRO A 20 -15.00 -22.84 1.32
C PRO A 20 -15.12 -21.93 2.54
N GLN A 21 -14.61 -22.40 3.66
CA GLN A 21 -14.57 -21.64 4.92
C GLN A 21 -13.61 -20.48 4.71
N GLY A 22 -14.14 -19.26 4.58
CA GLY A 22 -13.36 -18.04 4.51
C GLY A 22 -13.06 -17.48 5.89
N ASN A 23 -11.94 -16.81 6.04
CA ASN A 23 -11.65 -16.01 7.22
C ASN A 23 -12.24 -14.61 7.05
N MET A 24 -13.00 -14.14 8.05
CA MET A 24 -13.54 -12.81 8.11
C MET A 24 -12.87 -12.04 9.25
N PHE A 25 -12.41 -10.84 8.93
CA PHE A 25 -11.75 -9.95 9.88
C PHE A 25 -12.50 -8.63 9.95
N ASP A 26 -12.99 -8.33 11.12
CA ASP A 26 -13.45 -6.99 11.50
C ASP A 26 -12.26 -6.16 12.01
N MET A 27 -12.47 -4.91 12.36
CA MET A 27 -11.44 -4.03 12.88
C MET A 27 -10.24 -3.87 11.92
N VAL A 28 -10.57 -3.56 10.66
CA VAL A 28 -9.59 -3.26 9.61
C VAL A 28 -9.77 -1.82 9.18
N ARG A 29 -8.67 -1.06 9.11
CA ARG A 29 -8.66 0.27 8.50
C ARG A 29 -8.22 0.18 7.06
N TYR A 30 -8.81 1.01 6.23
CA TYR A 30 -8.35 1.27 4.88
C TYR A 30 -7.57 2.59 4.86
N ASN A 31 -6.27 2.50 4.64
CA ASN A 31 -5.35 3.64 4.66
C ASN A 31 -5.02 4.19 3.27
N GLY A 32 -5.62 3.61 2.24
CA GLY A 32 -5.49 4.08 0.87
C GLY A 32 -5.29 2.93 -0.13
N GLY A 33 -5.40 3.25 -1.39
CA GLY A 33 -5.29 2.28 -2.47
C GLY A 33 -6.11 2.69 -3.67
N THR A 34 -6.38 1.73 -4.53
CA THR A 34 -7.14 1.94 -5.77
C THR A 34 -8.65 2.12 -5.55
N VAL A 35 -9.16 1.83 -4.35
CA VAL A 35 -10.58 2.06 -4.04
C VAL A 35 -10.79 3.52 -3.66
N SER A 36 -11.58 4.23 -4.47
CA SER A 36 -12.02 5.59 -4.13
C SER A 36 -13.12 5.53 -3.06
N THR A 37 -12.93 6.21 -1.94
CA THR A 37 -13.85 6.18 -0.79
C THR A 37 -13.82 7.49 -0.03
N LYS A 38 -14.90 7.76 0.72
CA LYS A 38 -14.99 8.86 1.69
C LYS A 38 -14.76 8.38 3.13
N VAL A 39 -14.52 7.09 3.33
CA VAL A 39 -14.25 6.52 4.65
C VAL A 39 -12.93 7.08 5.19
N SER A 40 -12.97 7.55 6.43
CA SER A 40 -11.77 8.05 7.10
C SER A 40 -10.73 6.94 7.28
N PRO A 41 -9.44 7.18 7.02
CA PRO A 41 -8.37 6.23 7.32
C PRO A 41 -8.26 5.84 8.80
N LYS A 42 -8.97 6.54 9.68
CA LYS A 42 -9.05 6.22 11.12
C LYS A 42 -10.22 5.30 11.48
N ASP A 43 -11.09 4.99 10.51
CA ASP A 43 -12.29 4.17 10.75
C ASP A 43 -11.95 2.68 10.75
N TRP A 44 -12.34 1.99 11.83
CA TRP A 44 -12.13 0.55 12.00
C TRP A 44 -13.30 -0.31 11.50
N ASP A 45 -14.40 0.29 11.08
CA ASP A 45 -15.65 -0.41 10.74
C ASP A 45 -15.64 -1.00 9.31
N ASN A 46 -14.47 -1.38 8.81
CA ASN A 46 -14.37 -2.09 7.55
C ASN A 46 -14.14 -3.57 7.81
N LYS A 47 -14.49 -4.40 6.81
CA LYS A 47 -14.40 -5.86 6.88
C LYS A 47 -13.51 -6.40 5.78
N LEU A 48 -12.64 -7.33 6.14
CA LEU A 48 -11.82 -8.07 5.18
C LEU A 48 -12.22 -9.54 5.22
N THR A 49 -12.72 -10.06 4.12
CA THR A 49 -13.04 -11.48 3.95
C THR A 49 -12.02 -12.11 3.01
N ILE A 50 -11.42 -13.21 3.42
CA ILE A 50 -10.40 -13.94 2.66
C ILE A 50 -10.87 -15.36 2.47
N THR A 51 -11.15 -15.72 1.23
CA THR A 51 -11.51 -17.08 0.80
C THR A 51 -10.52 -17.61 -0.23
N PRO A 52 -10.48 -18.89 -0.54
CA PRO A 52 -9.65 -19.43 -1.62
C PRO A 52 -9.94 -18.81 -2.99
N ASP A 53 -11.17 -18.31 -3.21
CA ASP A 53 -11.63 -17.80 -4.49
C ASP A 53 -11.58 -16.27 -4.57
N LEU A 54 -11.74 -15.57 -3.42
CA LEU A 54 -11.89 -14.12 -3.41
C LEU A 54 -11.40 -13.50 -2.11
N ILE A 55 -10.68 -12.39 -2.24
CA ILE A 55 -10.34 -11.47 -1.16
C ILE A 55 -11.23 -10.26 -1.31
N THR A 56 -12.11 -10.00 -0.36
CA THR A 56 -13.07 -8.89 -0.38
C THR A 56 -12.78 -7.91 0.75
N LEU A 57 -12.49 -6.67 0.42
CA LEU A 57 -12.52 -5.55 1.36
C LEU A 57 -13.85 -4.83 1.20
N ALA A 58 -14.67 -4.83 2.22
CA ALA A 58 -15.92 -4.07 2.29
C ALA A 58 -15.73 -2.85 3.20
N LEU A 59 -15.93 -1.66 2.65
CA LEU A 59 -15.80 -0.40 3.36
C LEU A 59 -17.15 0.03 3.94
N LYS A 60 -17.11 0.80 5.01
CA LYS A 60 -18.28 1.30 5.74
C LYS A 60 -19.25 2.11 4.86
N ASP A 61 -18.75 2.79 3.83
CA ASP A 61 -19.56 3.58 2.89
C ASP A 61 -20.19 2.73 1.77
N GLY A 62 -20.06 1.40 1.84
CA GLY A 62 -20.60 0.46 0.85
C GLY A 62 -19.69 0.20 -0.35
N GLN A 63 -18.56 0.91 -0.46
CA GLN A 63 -17.55 0.59 -1.46
C GLN A 63 -16.88 -0.73 -1.13
N LYS A 64 -16.47 -1.47 -2.15
CA LYS A 64 -15.75 -2.72 -1.97
C LYS A 64 -14.67 -2.93 -3.03
N ALA A 65 -13.67 -3.71 -2.65
CA ALA A 65 -12.70 -4.29 -3.58
C ALA A 65 -12.81 -5.80 -3.51
N ASP A 66 -13.01 -6.42 -4.66
CA ASP A 66 -13.00 -7.86 -4.84
C ASP A 66 -11.74 -8.23 -5.64
N ILE A 67 -10.86 -9.02 -5.04
CA ILE A 67 -9.54 -9.35 -5.60
C ILE A 67 -9.40 -10.87 -5.66
N PRO A 68 -9.33 -11.46 -6.86
CA PRO A 68 -8.99 -12.89 -6.98
C PRO A 68 -7.60 -13.15 -6.40
N PRO A 69 -7.38 -14.16 -5.53
CA PRO A 69 -6.07 -14.46 -4.97
C PRO A 69 -4.96 -14.63 -6.02
N LYS A 70 -5.31 -15.17 -7.20
CA LYS A 70 -4.41 -15.37 -8.34
C LYS A 70 -3.88 -14.07 -8.95
N SER A 71 -4.62 -12.96 -8.77
CA SER A 71 -4.23 -11.65 -9.29
C SER A 71 -3.26 -10.92 -8.36
N VAL A 72 -3.08 -11.40 -7.12
CA VAL A 72 -2.16 -10.80 -6.16
C VAL A 72 -0.72 -11.01 -6.62
N THR A 73 0.00 -9.92 -6.78
CA THR A 73 1.39 -9.91 -7.27
C THR A 73 2.41 -9.68 -6.16
N ALA A 74 2.02 -9.03 -5.07
CA ALA A 74 2.88 -8.86 -3.91
C ALA A 74 2.06 -8.65 -2.63
N LEU A 75 2.58 -9.19 -1.53
CA LEU A 75 2.17 -8.89 -0.17
C LEU A 75 3.30 -8.17 0.55
N SER A 76 2.97 -7.25 1.43
CA SER A 76 3.96 -6.52 2.23
C SER A 76 3.43 -6.19 3.62
N TYR A 77 4.35 -6.00 4.58
CA TYR A 77 4.02 -5.71 5.97
C TYR A 77 4.84 -4.55 6.52
N GLY A 78 4.29 -3.81 7.47
CA GLY A 78 4.96 -2.74 8.19
C GLY A 78 5.29 -1.53 7.31
N GLN A 79 6.47 -0.98 7.47
CA GLN A 79 6.95 0.15 6.66
C GLN A 79 7.05 -0.19 5.17
N GLU A 80 7.36 -1.46 4.86
CA GLU A 80 7.44 -1.92 3.48
C GLU A 80 6.06 -1.89 2.80
N ALA A 81 4.99 -2.23 3.51
CA ALA A 81 3.62 -2.12 3.00
C ALA A 81 3.30 -0.69 2.60
N HIS A 82 3.62 0.27 3.46
CA HIS A 82 3.41 1.68 3.19
C HIS A 82 4.24 2.17 2.00
N ARG A 83 5.51 1.80 1.95
CA ARG A 83 6.41 2.19 0.86
C ARG A 83 5.96 1.65 -0.50
N ARG A 84 5.65 0.36 -0.59
CA ARG A 84 5.28 -0.29 -1.85
C ARG A 84 3.92 0.15 -2.38
N VAL A 85 2.93 0.17 -1.53
CA VAL A 85 1.58 0.61 -1.93
C VAL A 85 1.57 2.11 -2.17
N GLY A 86 2.27 2.91 -1.34
CA GLY A 86 2.40 4.34 -1.51
C GLY A 86 2.99 4.75 -2.85
N THR A 87 4.05 4.09 -3.31
CA THR A 87 4.66 4.37 -4.62
C THR A 87 3.76 4.00 -5.79
N MET A 88 2.91 2.98 -5.65
CA MET A 88 1.91 2.63 -6.69
C MET A 88 0.74 3.61 -6.73
N ILE A 89 0.32 4.12 -5.57
CA ILE A 89 -0.86 4.97 -5.42
C ILE A 89 -0.52 6.44 -5.65
N ALA A 90 0.73 6.85 -5.63
CA ALA A 90 1.17 8.20 -5.98
C ALA A 90 0.68 8.67 -7.37
N LEU A 91 0.10 7.74 -8.14
CA LEU A 91 -0.61 8.03 -9.39
C LEU A 91 -2.13 8.23 -9.22
N ALA A 92 -2.73 8.04 -8.06
CA ALA A 92 -4.19 8.02 -8.01
C ALA A 92 -4.91 8.41 -6.71
N VAL A 93 -4.44 8.66 -5.53
CA VAL A 93 -5.26 9.20 -4.40
C VAL A 93 -4.52 9.15 -3.05
N LEU A 94 -4.47 10.30 -2.37
CA LEU A 94 -4.38 10.56 -0.92
C LEU A 94 -3.91 9.38 -0.03
N VAL A 95 -2.62 9.17 0.00
CA VAL A 95 -1.99 8.46 1.12
C VAL A 95 -1.84 9.48 2.25
N ALA A 96 -2.39 9.18 3.41
CA ALA A 96 -2.13 9.99 4.61
C ALA A 96 -0.61 10.19 4.77
N PRO A 97 -0.15 11.41 5.06
CA PRO A 97 1.27 11.73 5.03
C PRO A 97 2.08 10.81 5.95
N VAL A 98 3.20 10.33 5.44
CA VAL A 98 4.19 9.47 6.15
C VAL A 98 4.68 10.10 7.47
N ALA A 99 4.50 11.41 7.65
CA ALA A 99 4.86 12.17 8.85
C ALA A 99 4.21 11.65 10.15
N LEU A 100 3.13 10.87 10.08
CA LEU A 100 2.53 10.23 11.26
C LEU A 100 3.37 9.09 11.85
N PHE A 101 4.37 8.58 11.12
CA PHE A 101 5.21 7.50 11.62
C PHE A 101 6.26 7.94 12.65
N GLY A 102 6.67 9.21 12.63
CA GLY A 102 7.67 9.75 13.56
C GLY A 102 7.13 10.06 14.97
N LEU A 103 5.83 10.24 15.13
CA LEU A 103 5.23 10.71 16.37
C LEU A 103 4.64 9.62 17.27
N LEU A 104 4.57 8.37 16.82
CA LEU A 104 3.90 7.27 17.55
C LEU A 104 4.91 6.26 18.13
N HIS A 105 5.81 6.73 18.97
CA HIS A 105 6.80 5.88 19.65
C HIS A 105 6.22 4.85 20.64
N LYS A 106 4.90 4.83 20.88
CA LYS A 106 4.28 3.96 21.88
C LYS A 106 3.34 2.87 21.33
N THR A 107 2.88 2.96 20.09
CA THR A 107 1.97 1.95 19.54
C THR A 107 2.40 1.57 18.13
N ARG A 108 2.81 0.33 17.96
CA ARG A 108 3.17 -0.18 16.64
C ARG A 108 1.92 -0.33 15.77
N LEU A 109 1.96 0.24 14.57
CA LEU A 109 0.90 0.12 13.59
C LEU A 109 1.20 -1.05 12.64
N HIS A 110 0.21 -1.91 12.41
CA HIS A 110 0.35 -3.12 11.62
C HIS A 110 -0.21 -2.90 10.21
N PHE A 111 0.59 -2.28 9.33
CA PHE A 111 0.22 -2.08 7.95
C PHE A 111 0.40 -3.33 7.11
N ILE A 112 -0.55 -3.59 6.24
CA ILE A 112 -0.57 -4.72 5.31
C ILE A 112 -0.84 -4.15 3.91
N GLY A 113 0.07 -4.40 2.99
CA GLY A 113 -0.04 -4.01 1.59
C GLY A 113 -0.39 -5.20 0.72
N ILE A 114 -1.40 -5.04 -0.12
CA ILE A 114 -1.80 -6.01 -1.14
C ILE A 114 -1.66 -5.34 -2.50
N GLN A 115 -0.80 -5.87 -3.36
CA GLN A 115 -0.68 -5.43 -4.75
C GLN A 115 -1.26 -6.51 -5.66
N TYR A 116 -1.99 -6.09 -6.68
CA TYR A 116 -2.67 -7.02 -7.58
C TYR A 116 -2.76 -6.47 -9.00
N LYS A 117 -3.11 -7.34 -9.95
CA LYS A 117 -3.50 -6.94 -11.30
C LYS A 117 -5.01 -6.99 -11.42
N THR A 118 -5.58 -5.96 -12.02
CA THR A 118 -6.98 -5.92 -12.41
C THR A 118 -7.20 -6.69 -13.71
N ASP A 119 -8.44 -7.03 -14.05
CA ASP A 119 -8.77 -7.80 -15.25
C ASP A 119 -8.33 -7.10 -16.55
N ASP A 120 -8.27 -5.77 -16.54
CA ASP A 120 -7.74 -4.95 -17.64
C ASP A 120 -6.19 -4.81 -17.62
N GLY A 121 -5.51 -5.58 -16.77
CA GLY A 121 -4.05 -5.64 -16.67
C GLY A 121 -3.40 -4.48 -15.92
N LYS A 122 -4.17 -3.52 -15.41
CA LYS A 122 -3.63 -2.42 -14.60
C LYS A 122 -3.17 -2.91 -13.25
N SER A 123 -2.29 -2.15 -12.62
CA SER A 123 -1.85 -2.43 -11.26
C SER A 123 -2.80 -1.78 -10.25
N GLY A 124 -3.25 -2.57 -9.29
CA GLY A 124 -4.04 -2.13 -8.15
C GLY A 124 -3.30 -2.38 -6.84
N GLY A 125 -3.70 -1.66 -5.80
CA GLY A 125 -3.13 -1.84 -4.47
C GLY A 125 -4.09 -1.43 -3.36
N LEU A 126 -4.01 -2.10 -2.23
CA LEU A 126 -4.68 -1.75 -0.99
C LEU A 126 -3.66 -1.61 0.12
N LEU A 127 -3.72 -0.53 0.87
CA LEU A 127 -3.01 -0.35 2.12
C LEU A 127 -4.00 -0.47 3.27
N LEU A 128 -3.88 -1.55 4.02
CA LEU A 128 -4.72 -1.85 5.17
C LEU A 128 -3.93 -1.67 6.46
N GLN A 129 -4.62 -1.41 7.55
CA GLN A 129 -4.08 -1.54 8.89
C GLN A 129 -4.91 -2.55 9.65
N GLY A 130 -4.27 -3.63 10.09
CA GLY A 130 -4.86 -4.61 11.00
C GLY A 130 -4.77 -4.14 12.45
N ASP A 131 -5.72 -4.57 13.28
CA ASP A 131 -5.63 -4.45 14.72
C ASP A 131 -4.51 -5.35 15.28
N LYS A 132 -4.03 -5.05 16.49
CA LYS A 132 -2.96 -5.82 17.16
C LYS A 132 -3.29 -7.30 17.34
N ASP A 133 -4.58 -7.65 17.42
CA ASP A 133 -5.04 -9.01 17.68
C ASP A 133 -5.31 -9.79 16.38
N ASN A 134 -5.61 -9.11 15.26
CA ASN A 134 -6.01 -9.74 14.00
C ASN A 134 -4.94 -9.74 12.89
N TYR A 135 -3.99 -8.80 12.89
CA TYR A 135 -3.05 -8.63 11.76
C TYR A 135 -2.26 -9.90 11.42
N ARG A 136 -1.91 -10.71 12.44
CA ARG A 136 -1.19 -11.97 12.21
C ARG A 136 -2.04 -12.99 11.46
N ALA A 137 -3.29 -13.13 11.86
CA ALA A 137 -4.24 -14.01 11.18
C ALA A 137 -4.54 -13.54 9.76
N ILE A 138 -4.62 -12.24 9.52
CA ILE A 138 -4.76 -11.66 8.18
C ILE A 138 -3.56 -12.04 7.30
N LEU A 139 -2.31 -11.90 7.80
CA LEU A 139 -1.10 -12.26 7.05
C LEU A 139 -1.07 -13.75 6.69
N VAL A 140 -1.41 -14.63 7.66
CA VAL A 140 -1.48 -16.08 7.43
C VAL A 140 -2.54 -16.41 6.38
N ALA A 141 -3.74 -15.84 6.49
CA ALA A 141 -4.83 -16.08 5.56
C ALA A 141 -4.50 -15.59 4.13
N LEU A 142 -3.96 -14.36 4.01
CA LEU A 142 -3.55 -13.82 2.71
C LEU A 142 -2.50 -14.69 2.04
N GLN A 143 -1.43 -15.05 2.77
CA GLN A 143 -0.41 -15.92 2.21
C GLN A 143 -0.95 -17.30 1.85
N GLY A 144 -1.82 -17.85 2.72
CA GLY A 144 -2.42 -19.17 2.50
C GLY A 144 -3.20 -19.27 1.20
N VAL A 145 -3.96 -18.23 0.83
CA VAL A 145 -4.77 -18.25 -0.40
C VAL A 145 -4.01 -17.77 -1.64
N THR A 146 -2.99 -16.92 -1.46
CA THR A 146 -2.25 -16.33 -2.60
C THR A 146 -0.96 -17.09 -2.93
N GLY A 147 -0.35 -17.76 -1.95
CA GLY A 147 0.99 -18.33 -2.06
C GLY A 147 2.12 -17.31 -2.15
N VAL A 148 1.82 -16.02 -2.09
CA VAL A 148 2.80 -14.93 -2.28
C VAL A 148 3.53 -14.65 -0.97
N PRO A 149 4.89 -14.64 -0.96
CA PRO A 149 5.66 -14.28 0.23
C PRO A 149 5.38 -12.84 0.68
N VAL A 150 5.38 -12.64 2.01
CA VAL A 150 5.20 -11.30 2.59
C VAL A 150 6.54 -10.57 2.62
N SER A 151 6.63 -9.46 1.90
CA SER A 151 7.80 -8.59 1.89
C SER A 151 7.83 -7.74 3.17
N VAL A 152 8.95 -7.75 3.87
CA VAL A 152 9.09 -7.09 5.17
C VAL A 152 10.51 -6.54 5.35
N ALA A 153 10.65 -5.40 6.02
CA ALA A 153 11.96 -4.91 6.43
C ALA A 153 12.59 -5.85 7.47
N GLU A 154 13.91 -6.04 7.46
CA GLU A 154 14.60 -6.99 8.37
C GLU A 154 14.23 -6.74 9.83
N LYS A 155 14.23 -5.50 10.28
CA LYS A 155 13.87 -5.08 11.65
C LYS A 155 12.42 -5.36 12.07
N GLU A 156 11.54 -5.64 11.11
CA GLU A 156 10.11 -5.90 11.35
C GLU A 156 9.74 -7.37 11.20
N ARG A 157 10.70 -8.21 10.83
CA ARG A 157 10.50 -9.64 10.57
C ARG A 157 10.00 -10.40 11.81
N GLU A 158 10.44 -10.00 13.00
CA GLU A 158 10.00 -10.60 14.28
C GLU A 158 8.48 -10.47 14.54
N PHE A 159 7.81 -9.52 13.89
CA PHE A 159 6.36 -9.30 14.03
C PHE A 159 5.52 -10.11 13.06
N VAL A 160 6.13 -10.72 12.05
CA VAL A 160 5.44 -11.62 11.14
C VAL A 160 5.28 -12.97 11.81
N PRO A 161 4.07 -13.59 11.75
CA PRO A 161 3.83 -14.86 12.43
C PRO A 161 4.70 -16.00 11.90
N VAL A 162 5.06 -16.91 12.78
CA VAL A 162 5.74 -18.15 12.40
C VAL A 162 4.88 -18.91 11.40
N GLY A 163 5.50 -19.44 10.34
CA GLY A 163 4.82 -20.15 9.26
C GLY A 163 4.45 -19.26 8.05
N VAL A 164 4.50 -17.93 8.18
CA VAL A 164 4.40 -17.03 7.03
C VAL A 164 5.76 -16.93 6.34
N THR A 165 5.80 -17.29 5.06
CA THR A 165 7.01 -17.12 4.24
C THR A 165 7.26 -15.64 4.02
N THR A 166 8.44 -15.16 4.40
CA THR A 166 8.83 -13.77 4.23
C THR A 166 9.90 -13.65 3.14
N SER A 167 9.83 -12.55 2.39
CA SER A 167 10.95 -12.05 1.61
C SER A 167 11.46 -10.77 2.27
N VAL A 168 12.79 -10.71 2.47
CA VAL A 168 13.40 -9.47 2.98
C VAL A 168 13.33 -8.43 1.88
N ALA A 169 12.69 -7.30 2.16
CA ALA A 169 12.77 -6.16 1.28
C ALA A 169 14.23 -5.72 1.27
N LYS A 170 14.88 -5.81 0.11
CA LYS A 170 16.19 -5.20 -0.07
C LYS A 170 16.00 -3.71 0.19
N GLU A 171 16.51 -3.23 1.32
CA GLU A 171 16.60 -1.80 1.60
C GLU A 171 17.22 -1.15 0.35
N PRO A 172 16.68 -0.08 -0.19
CA PRO A 172 17.40 0.66 -1.21
C PRO A 172 18.73 0.99 -0.57
N ALA A 173 19.84 0.47 -1.11
CA ALA A 173 21.15 0.80 -0.64
C ALA A 173 21.20 2.32 -0.51
N GLU A 174 21.49 2.82 0.70
CA GLU A 174 22.04 4.16 0.86
C GLU A 174 23.18 4.21 -0.15
N THR A 175 23.07 5.10 -1.10
CA THR A 175 23.95 5.19 -2.26
C THR A 175 25.39 5.37 -1.77
N GLN A 176 26.09 4.27 -1.57
CA GLN A 176 27.54 4.29 -1.68
C GLN A 176 27.85 4.14 -3.17
N ILE A 177 28.40 5.21 -3.68
CA ILE A 177 28.91 5.36 -5.04
C ILE A 177 29.97 4.30 -5.28
N GLY A 178 29.64 3.31 -6.11
CA GLY A 178 30.55 2.28 -6.58
C GLY A 178 30.06 1.79 -7.93
N GLU A 179 30.80 2.12 -8.92
CA GLU A 179 30.66 1.85 -10.34
C GLU A 179 30.55 0.35 -10.64
N GLU A 180 29.45 -0.14 -11.27
CA GLU A 180 29.50 -1.30 -12.16
C GLU A 180 28.38 -1.27 -13.20
N LYS A 181 28.78 -1.53 -14.45
CA LYS A 181 28.10 -1.32 -15.74
C LYS A 181 27.03 -2.40 -16.04
N PRO A 182 25.87 -2.05 -16.64
CA PRO A 182 24.78 -2.98 -16.92
C PRO A 182 24.87 -3.66 -18.29
N PRO A 183 24.12 -4.77 -18.51
CA PRO A 183 23.68 -5.11 -19.85
C PRO A 183 22.26 -4.58 -20.12
N ALA A 184 22.10 -4.11 -21.32
CA ALA A 184 20.96 -3.37 -21.84
C ALA A 184 19.66 -4.18 -21.92
N SER A 185 18.54 -3.56 -21.52
CA SER A 185 17.23 -3.76 -22.14
C SER A 185 16.41 -2.47 -22.03
N THR A 186 15.93 -2.04 -23.16
CA THR A 186 15.36 -0.76 -23.53
C THR A 186 13.98 -0.52 -22.88
N ALA A 187 13.90 0.41 -21.94
CA ALA A 187 12.69 1.19 -21.65
C ALA A 187 13.17 2.60 -21.29
N GLN A 188 12.72 3.61 -21.98
CA GLN A 188 13.10 5.01 -21.82
C GLN A 188 12.77 5.49 -20.39
N GLU A 189 13.76 5.48 -19.50
CA GLU A 189 13.76 6.28 -18.28
C GLU A 189 13.98 7.74 -18.73
N THR A 190 12.93 8.53 -18.66
CA THR A 190 13.08 9.98 -18.72
C THR A 190 13.85 10.41 -17.47
N ALA A 191 15.13 10.73 -17.66
CA ALA A 191 16.00 11.21 -16.58
C ALA A 191 15.31 12.39 -15.86
N THR A 192 15.03 12.23 -14.55
CA THR A 192 14.40 13.25 -13.70
C THR A 192 15.47 14.01 -12.93
N GLY A 193 15.22 15.29 -12.59
CA GLY A 193 16.01 16.03 -11.59
C GLY A 193 15.36 15.95 -10.21
N THR A 194 16.15 16.24 -9.19
CA THR A 194 15.74 16.24 -7.78
C THR A 194 15.60 17.65 -7.27
N VAL A 195 14.48 17.98 -6.60
CA VAL A 195 14.26 19.28 -5.98
C VAL A 195 14.00 19.09 -4.47
N ASN A 196 14.89 19.62 -3.66
CA ASN A 196 14.77 19.63 -2.19
C ASN A 196 14.09 20.93 -1.76
N VAL A 197 12.93 20.83 -1.11
CA VAL A 197 12.15 21.98 -0.64
C VAL A 197 12.13 21.99 0.88
N THR A 198 12.55 23.11 1.47
CA THR A 198 12.44 23.37 2.91
C THR A 198 11.62 24.64 3.12
N SER A 199 10.97 24.77 4.27
CA SER A 199 10.27 26.00 4.65
C SER A 199 10.60 26.44 6.07
N ASN A 200 10.38 27.70 6.31
CA ASN A 200 10.39 28.27 7.68
C ASN A 200 9.12 29.12 7.84
N PRO A 201 8.18 28.72 8.73
CA PRO A 201 8.18 27.53 9.59
C PRO A 201 8.13 26.20 8.81
N ASP A 202 8.58 25.13 9.46
CA ASP A 202 8.51 23.78 8.90
C ASP A 202 7.06 23.25 8.80
N GLY A 203 6.84 22.23 7.96
CA GLY A 203 5.55 21.55 7.85
C GLY A 203 4.56 22.21 6.88
N ALA A 204 5.01 23.20 6.10
CA ALA A 204 4.20 23.85 5.08
C ALA A 204 3.87 22.90 3.92
N ASP A 205 2.69 23.04 3.34
CA ASP A 205 2.24 22.31 2.17
C ASP A 205 3.03 22.71 0.92
N VAL A 206 3.59 21.73 0.22
CA VAL A 206 4.37 21.93 -1.01
C VAL A 206 3.57 21.47 -2.21
N TYR A 207 3.51 22.35 -3.22
CA TYR A 207 2.85 22.09 -4.50
C TYR A 207 3.87 22.21 -5.63
N ALA A 208 3.80 21.30 -6.60
CA ALA A 208 4.52 21.39 -7.85
C ALA A 208 3.50 21.46 -9.00
N ASP A 209 3.59 22.50 -9.83
CA ASP A 209 2.68 22.76 -10.96
C ASP A 209 1.20 22.75 -10.55
N GLY A 210 0.91 23.26 -9.36
CA GLY A 210 -0.43 23.29 -8.78
C GLY A 210 -0.90 22.00 -8.14
N GLN A 211 -0.10 20.91 -8.21
CA GLN A 211 -0.40 19.64 -7.55
C GLN A 211 0.30 19.56 -6.20
N PHE A 212 -0.44 19.17 -5.17
CA PHE A 212 0.13 18.91 -3.85
C PHE A 212 1.07 17.70 -3.91
N VAL A 213 2.30 17.87 -3.40
CA VAL A 213 3.36 16.86 -3.47
C VAL A 213 3.91 16.45 -2.10
N GLY A 214 3.47 17.10 -1.02
CA GLY A 214 3.85 16.78 0.35
C GLY A 214 4.02 18.02 1.22
N ASN A 215 4.62 17.83 2.41
CA ASN A 215 4.93 18.89 3.35
C ASN A 215 6.44 19.10 3.43
N SER A 216 6.89 20.33 3.68
CA SER A 216 8.30 20.64 3.89
C SER A 216 8.83 20.09 5.24
N PRO A 217 10.06 19.54 5.27
CA PRO A 217 10.99 19.37 4.14
C PRO A 217 10.56 18.25 3.18
N ALA A 218 10.60 18.50 1.86
CA ALA A 218 10.18 17.56 0.82
C ALA A 218 11.26 17.37 -0.24
N VAL A 219 11.35 16.16 -0.79
CA VAL A 219 12.23 15.83 -1.92
C VAL A 219 11.38 15.42 -3.10
N LEU A 220 11.42 16.21 -4.16
CA LEU A 220 10.62 16.03 -5.36
C LEU A 220 11.48 15.49 -6.49
N LYS A 221 10.96 14.55 -7.26
CA LYS A 221 11.55 14.13 -8.55
C LYS A 221 10.70 14.69 -9.68
N LEU A 222 11.23 15.67 -10.39
CA LEU A 222 10.54 16.34 -11.48
C LEU A 222 11.21 16.01 -12.81
N LYS A 223 10.42 15.99 -13.90
CA LYS A 223 10.96 15.84 -15.26
C LYS A 223 11.80 17.08 -15.62
N PRO A 224 12.74 16.97 -16.56
CA PRO A 224 13.42 18.15 -17.08
C PRO A 224 12.41 19.14 -17.67
N GLY A 225 12.55 20.41 -17.29
CA GLY A 225 11.65 21.48 -17.72
C GLY A 225 11.47 22.59 -16.69
N LYS A 226 10.55 23.49 -16.98
CA LYS A 226 10.12 24.54 -16.05
C LYS A 226 9.01 24.00 -15.16
N HIS A 227 9.12 24.25 -13.86
CA HIS A 227 8.14 23.86 -12.85
C HIS A 227 7.89 25.02 -11.91
N THR A 228 6.66 25.13 -11.44
CA THR A 228 6.29 26.10 -10.41
C THR A 228 6.13 25.36 -9.07
N VAL A 229 6.98 25.71 -8.11
CA VAL A 229 6.87 25.20 -6.75
C VAL A 229 6.20 26.24 -5.88
N THR A 230 5.10 25.87 -5.21
CA THR A 230 4.37 26.71 -4.29
C THR A 230 4.37 26.08 -2.91
N VAL A 231 4.62 26.89 -1.88
CA VAL A 231 4.63 26.44 -0.48
C VAL A 231 3.59 27.25 0.28
N LYS A 232 2.69 26.56 0.99
CA LYS A 232 1.55 27.15 1.70
C LYS A 232 1.52 26.70 3.16
N LEU A 233 1.26 27.62 4.05
CA LEU A 233 1.03 27.33 5.47
C LEU A 233 -0.13 28.19 5.98
N SER A 234 -1.06 27.57 6.70
CA SER A 234 -2.21 28.28 7.24
C SER A 234 -1.76 29.46 8.12
N GLY A 235 -2.28 30.66 7.82
CA GLY A 235 -1.91 31.88 8.52
C GLY A 235 -0.71 32.63 7.94
N HIS A 236 -0.10 32.15 6.88
CA HIS A 236 1.01 32.79 6.18
C HIS A 236 0.68 33.02 4.70
N PRO A 237 1.28 34.03 4.03
CA PRO A 237 1.17 34.21 2.59
C PRO A 237 1.76 33.03 1.82
N ASP A 238 1.16 32.70 0.68
CA ASP A 238 1.68 31.67 -0.23
C ASP A 238 3.05 32.11 -0.78
N TRP A 239 4.04 31.24 -0.66
CA TRP A 239 5.34 31.38 -1.32
C TRP A 239 5.36 30.59 -2.61
N SER A 240 5.80 31.19 -3.73
CA SER A 240 5.84 30.53 -5.02
C SER A 240 7.10 30.90 -5.80
N ARG A 241 7.70 29.91 -6.49
CA ARG A 241 8.90 30.12 -7.34
C ARG A 241 8.86 29.21 -8.56
N GLU A 242 9.14 29.79 -9.73
CA GLU A 242 9.44 29.03 -10.93
C GLU A 242 10.89 28.57 -10.91
N ILE A 243 11.14 27.30 -11.24
CA ILE A 243 12.45 26.67 -11.33
C ILE A 243 12.60 25.93 -12.65
N THR A 244 13.82 25.83 -13.14
CA THR A 244 14.15 24.93 -14.25
C THR A 244 14.88 23.73 -13.70
N VAL A 245 14.37 22.54 -13.98
CA VAL A 245 14.94 21.26 -13.60
C VAL A 245 15.63 20.65 -14.81
N GLU A 246 16.88 20.27 -14.68
CA GLU A 246 17.62 19.53 -15.70
C GLU A 246 17.70 18.04 -15.31
N ALA A 247 17.92 17.18 -16.30
CA ALA A 247 18.10 15.75 -16.06
C ALA A 247 19.29 15.50 -15.13
N GLY A 248 19.05 14.80 -14.00
CA GLY A 248 20.09 14.50 -13.01
C GLY A 248 20.51 15.68 -12.14
N SER A 249 19.89 16.86 -12.29
CA SER A 249 20.20 18.03 -11.45
C SER A 249 19.63 17.89 -10.03
N GLU A 250 20.25 18.58 -9.07
CA GLU A 250 19.72 18.78 -7.73
C GLU A 250 19.49 20.27 -7.49
N VAL A 251 18.24 20.65 -7.25
CA VAL A 251 17.82 22.01 -6.93
C VAL A 251 17.41 22.09 -5.47
N ARG A 252 17.86 23.09 -4.73
CA ARG A 252 17.49 23.34 -3.34
C ARG A 252 16.67 24.61 -3.23
N LEU A 253 15.50 24.50 -2.63
CA LEU A 253 14.58 25.60 -2.39
C LEU A 253 14.35 25.77 -0.90
N ALA A 254 14.54 26.99 -0.40
CA ALA A 254 14.18 27.37 0.95
C ALA A 254 13.09 28.45 0.85
N ALA A 255 11.89 28.13 1.36
CA ALA A 255 10.77 29.03 1.43
C ALA A 255 10.71 29.66 2.83
N THR A 256 10.69 30.99 2.92
CA THR A 256 10.41 31.71 4.15
C THR A 256 8.99 32.24 4.05
N LEU A 257 8.13 31.81 4.96
CA LEU A 257 6.72 32.20 5.04
C LEU A 257 6.59 33.23 6.17
N GLU A 258 6.53 34.50 5.81
CA GLU A 258 6.43 35.64 6.77
C GLU A 258 4.97 36.03 7.02
#